data_4007d2bd127cffaab7c2dac309dc0e45
#
_entry.id   4007d2bd127cffaab7c2dac309dc0e45
#
_cell.length_a   1.000
_cell.length_b   1.000
_cell.length_c   1.000
_cell.angle_alpha   90.00
_cell.angle_beta   90.00
_cell.angle_gamma   90.00
#
_symmetry.space_group_name_H-M   'P 1'
#
loop_
_entity.id
_entity.type
_entity.pdbx_description
1 polymer ?
#
loop_
_entity_poly.entity_id
_entity_poly.type
_entity_poly.pdbx_seq_one_letter_code
_entity_poly.pdbx_strand_id
1 'polypeptide(L)'
;MPESVRFSVLLPKRKYKVKRRSPARREKRKLSGLRRLYLHYLYLLSPPRPRRRPVPFPVRAEIRRLDQYKRQFALLHKYRINNESQLSMLADALQADIDSLVLSRRELYRRKRGGEDVSAEIKEISLAMRPIRREMKCCQQIAERIPQIQEHIRLDRQAEEQARSEKTKTQKRRHELWK
;
A
#
# COMPACT_ATOMS: atom_id res chain seq x y z
N MET A 1 38.33 21.16 -21.41
CA MET A 1 37.95 21.00 -20.00
C MET A 1 36.52 21.51 -19.85
N PRO A 2 35.47 20.69 -19.78
CA PRO A 2 34.13 21.20 -19.58
C PRO A 2 33.87 21.44 -18.07
N GLU A 3 33.40 22.64 -17.79
CA GLU A 3 33.04 23.10 -16.45
C GLU A 3 31.87 22.29 -15.87
N SER A 4 32.09 21.75 -14.68
CA SER A 4 31.07 21.02 -13.90
C SER A 4 30.04 22.00 -13.37
N VAL A 5 28.85 22.00 -13.97
CA VAL A 5 27.67 22.72 -13.47
C VAL A 5 27.21 22.07 -12.17
N ARG A 6 27.52 22.68 -11.03
CA ARG A 6 27.00 22.30 -9.72
C ARG A 6 25.55 22.77 -9.60
N PHE A 7 24.61 21.86 -9.80
CA PHE A 7 23.22 22.09 -9.43
C PHE A 7 23.08 22.06 -7.89
N SER A 8 23.13 23.20 -7.26
CA SER A 8 22.70 23.36 -5.88
C SER A 8 21.18 23.41 -5.83
N VAL A 9 20.55 22.25 -5.64
CA VAL A 9 19.11 22.17 -5.36
C VAL A 9 18.87 22.73 -3.96
N LEU A 10 18.49 24.00 -3.88
CA LEU A 10 17.97 24.64 -2.67
C LEU A 10 16.62 24.04 -2.30
N LEU A 11 16.64 22.92 -1.57
CA LEU A 11 15.45 22.39 -0.95
C LEU A 11 14.97 23.37 0.13
N PRO A 12 13.71 23.86 0.05
CA PRO A 12 13.17 24.72 1.07
C PRO A 12 13.17 23.98 2.42
N LYS A 13 13.91 24.51 3.39
CA LYS A 13 13.91 24.00 4.76
C LYS A 13 12.53 24.21 5.37
N ARG A 14 11.59 23.29 5.12
CA ARG A 14 10.31 23.24 5.84
C ARG A 14 10.62 23.00 7.32
N LYS A 15 10.56 24.06 8.10
CA LYS A 15 10.59 23.99 9.57
C LYS A 15 9.29 23.34 10.06
N TYR A 16 9.16 22.04 9.93
CA TYR A 16 8.15 21.32 10.69
C TYR A 16 8.55 21.34 12.15
N LYS A 17 8.02 22.31 12.90
CA LYS A 17 7.95 22.19 14.34
C LYS A 17 7.03 21.01 14.63
N VAL A 18 7.59 19.82 14.68
CA VAL A 18 6.94 18.68 15.32
C VAL A 18 6.73 19.12 16.76
N LYS A 19 5.48 19.47 17.11
CA LYS A 19 5.09 19.58 18.51
C LYS A 19 5.36 18.20 19.13
N ARG A 20 6.56 18.01 19.67
CA ARG A 20 6.83 16.86 20.53
C ARG A 20 5.83 17.03 21.66
N ARG A 21 4.71 16.29 21.63
CA ARG A 21 3.88 16.07 22.80
C ARG A 21 4.87 15.56 23.84
N SER A 22 5.19 16.40 24.83
CA SER A 22 5.93 15.95 25.99
C SER A 22 5.21 14.70 26.45
N PRO A 23 5.91 13.56 26.60
CA PRO A 23 5.26 12.38 27.16
C PRO A 23 4.63 12.86 28.45
N ALA A 24 3.30 12.71 28.56
CA ALA A 24 2.58 13.06 29.77
C ALA A 24 3.45 12.53 30.91
N ARG A 25 3.80 13.41 31.82
CA ARG A 25 4.71 13.14 32.94
C ARG A 25 4.13 11.95 33.67
N ARG A 26 4.52 10.74 33.20
CA ARG A 26 4.12 9.49 33.87
C ARG A 26 4.61 9.66 35.26
N GLU A 27 3.68 9.80 36.21
CA GLU A 27 4.01 9.78 37.62
C GLU A 27 4.97 8.63 37.82
N LYS A 28 6.22 8.97 38.16
CA LYS A 28 7.25 7.97 38.41
C LYS A 28 6.80 7.31 39.70
N ARG A 29 5.95 6.28 39.59
CA ARG A 29 5.59 5.43 40.74
C ARG A 29 6.90 5.05 41.39
N LYS A 30 7.08 5.43 42.63
CA LYS A 30 8.26 5.10 43.44
C LYS A 30 8.29 3.58 43.51
N LEU A 31 9.09 2.96 42.65
CA LEU A 31 9.26 1.52 42.64
C LEU A 31 9.95 1.12 43.95
N SER A 32 9.50 0.04 44.58
CA SER A 32 10.19 -0.52 45.76
C SER A 32 11.66 -0.81 45.41
N GLY A 33 12.57 -0.74 46.36
CA GLY A 33 14.00 -0.88 46.16
C GLY A 33 14.37 -2.15 45.37
N LEU A 34 13.72 -3.26 45.69
CA LEU A 34 13.92 -4.55 45.03
C LEU A 34 13.48 -4.55 43.55
N ARG A 35 12.35 -3.92 43.26
CA ARG A 35 11.83 -3.79 41.88
C ARG A 35 12.70 -2.87 41.04
N ARG A 36 13.25 -1.82 41.65
CA ARG A 36 14.21 -0.90 41.01
C ARG A 36 15.52 -1.62 40.68
N LEU A 37 16.03 -2.41 41.62
CA LEU A 37 17.24 -3.22 41.45
C LEU A 37 17.07 -4.24 40.33
N TYR A 38 15.96 -4.97 40.33
CA TYR A 38 15.63 -5.92 39.26
C TYR A 38 15.56 -5.27 37.87
N LEU A 39 14.90 -4.15 37.74
CA LEU A 39 14.84 -3.38 36.50
C LEU A 39 16.21 -2.87 36.04
N HIS A 40 17.06 -2.49 37.01
CA HIS A 40 18.43 -2.07 36.73
C HIS A 40 19.26 -3.25 36.13
N TYR A 41 19.23 -4.40 36.75
CA TYR A 41 19.90 -5.59 36.23
C TYR A 41 19.31 -6.06 34.87
N LEU A 42 18.01 -6.01 34.72
CA LEU A 42 17.35 -6.31 33.45
C LEU A 42 17.84 -5.38 32.33
N TYR A 43 18.03 -4.11 32.64
CA TYR A 43 18.56 -3.11 31.71
C TYR A 43 20.05 -3.33 31.39
N LEU A 44 20.85 -3.72 32.37
CA LEU A 44 22.27 -4.03 32.18
C LEU A 44 22.49 -5.32 31.39
N LEU A 45 21.70 -6.36 31.66
CA LEU A 45 21.81 -7.67 31.01
C LEU A 45 21.07 -7.75 29.67
N SER A 46 20.14 -6.83 29.39
CA SER A 46 19.49 -6.79 28.09
C SER A 46 20.43 -6.20 27.06
N PRO A 47 20.76 -6.94 25.99
CA PRO A 47 21.57 -6.37 24.92
C PRO A 47 20.90 -5.10 24.41
N PRO A 48 21.67 -4.05 24.10
CA PRO A 48 21.12 -2.81 23.58
C PRO A 48 20.29 -3.12 22.34
N ARG A 49 18.97 -2.90 22.43
CA ARG A 49 18.09 -3.15 21.30
C ARG A 49 18.63 -2.37 20.11
N PRO A 50 19.01 -3.04 19.01
CA PRO A 50 19.56 -2.36 17.87
C PRO A 50 18.53 -1.29 17.46
N ARG A 51 18.95 -0.01 17.51
CA ARG A 51 18.10 1.09 17.05
C ARG A 51 17.79 0.79 15.60
N ARG A 52 16.55 0.37 15.31
CA ARG A 52 16.10 0.14 13.94
C ARG A 52 16.33 1.44 13.19
N ARG A 53 17.30 1.46 12.30
CA ARG A 53 17.54 2.63 11.45
C ARG A 53 16.23 2.92 10.70
N PRO A 54 15.76 4.17 10.69
CA PRO A 54 14.55 4.49 9.96
C PRO A 54 14.78 4.14 8.50
N VAL A 55 13.86 3.36 7.93
CA VAL A 55 13.92 2.97 6.52
C VAL A 55 13.96 4.24 5.66
N PRO A 56 14.89 4.39 4.70
CA PRO A 56 14.96 5.54 3.82
C PRO A 56 13.65 5.80 3.08
N PHE A 57 13.35 7.05 2.78
CA PHE A 57 12.09 7.44 2.13
C PHE A 57 11.81 6.67 0.82
N PRO A 58 12.77 6.51 -0.12
CA PRO A 58 12.53 5.76 -1.35
C PRO A 58 12.14 4.31 -1.07
N VAL A 59 12.81 3.64 -0.13
CA VAL A 59 12.50 2.26 0.26
C VAL A 59 11.10 2.15 0.89
N ARG A 60 10.67 3.14 1.68
CA ARG A 60 9.30 3.17 2.21
C ARG A 60 8.26 3.32 1.10
N ALA A 61 8.56 4.09 0.06
CA ALA A 61 7.68 4.24 -1.08
C ALA A 61 7.50 2.91 -1.82
N GLU A 62 8.60 2.18 -2.04
CA GLU A 62 8.56 0.85 -2.67
C GLU A 62 7.83 -0.18 -1.81
N ILE A 63 8.04 -0.19 -0.49
CA ILE A 63 7.29 -1.07 0.42
C ILE A 63 5.78 -0.79 0.31
N ARG A 64 5.36 0.49 0.28
CA ARG A 64 3.94 0.84 0.11
C ARG A 64 3.38 0.36 -1.23
N ARG A 65 4.15 0.47 -2.32
CA ARG A 65 3.77 -0.07 -3.63
C ARG A 65 3.61 -1.59 -3.59
N LEU A 66 4.57 -2.28 -2.98
CA LEU A 66 4.50 -3.73 -2.80
C LEU A 66 3.27 -4.16 -1.99
N ASP A 67 2.97 -3.45 -0.89
CA ASP A 67 1.79 -3.72 -0.08
C ASP A 67 0.48 -3.47 -0.86
N GLN A 68 0.49 -2.48 -1.75
CA GLN A 68 -0.63 -2.23 -2.65
C GLN A 68 -0.81 -3.38 -3.66
N TYR A 69 0.27 -3.83 -4.30
CA TYR A 69 0.22 -4.98 -5.22
C TYR A 69 -0.25 -6.26 -4.53
N LYS A 70 0.23 -6.53 -3.31
CA LYS A 70 -0.24 -7.68 -2.52
C LYS A 70 -1.76 -7.65 -2.29
N ARG A 71 -2.32 -6.49 -1.97
CA ARG A 71 -3.77 -6.32 -1.78
C ARG A 71 -4.53 -6.53 -3.08
N GLN A 72 -4.04 -6.00 -4.20
CA GLN A 72 -4.63 -6.17 -5.51
C GLN A 72 -4.63 -7.64 -5.92
N PHE A 73 -3.50 -8.32 -5.76
CA PHE A 73 -3.39 -9.75 -6.03
C PHE A 73 -4.32 -10.59 -5.15
N ALA A 74 -4.38 -10.29 -3.86
CA ALA A 74 -5.26 -10.97 -2.93
C ALA A 74 -6.75 -10.83 -3.33
N LEU A 75 -7.16 -9.65 -3.84
CA LEU A 75 -8.52 -9.43 -4.35
C LEU A 75 -8.77 -10.25 -5.60
N LEU A 76 -7.88 -10.22 -6.59
CA LEU A 76 -8.01 -11.01 -7.82
C LEU A 76 -8.10 -12.51 -7.51
N HIS A 77 -7.28 -12.99 -6.59
CA HIS A 77 -7.29 -14.38 -6.15
C HIS A 77 -8.58 -14.75 -5.40
N LYS A 78 -9.06 -13.87 -4.50
CA LYS A 78 -10.30 -14.08 -3.72
C LYS A 78 -11.51 -14.29 -4.64
N TYR A 79 -11.62 -13.49 -5.69
CA TYR A 79 -12.75 -13.51 -6.63
C TYR A 79 -12.46 -14.32 -7.91
N ARG A 80 -11.28 -14.93 -8.02
CA ARG A 80 -10.83 -15.70 -9.19
C ARG A 80 -10.97 -14.93 -10.50
N ILE A 81 -10.56 -13.67 -10.49
CA ILE A 81 -10.65 -12.77 -11.64
C ILE A 81 -9.46 -13.01 -12.57
N ASN A 82 -9.74 -13.39 -13.81
CA ASN A 82 -8.74 -13.62 -14.86
C ASN A 82 -8.81 -12.57 -15.98
N ASN A 83 -9.96 -11.93 -16.17
CA ASN A 83 -10.23 -11.01 -17.27
C ASN A 83 -10.73 -9.66 -16.77
N GLU A 84 -10.54 -8.64 -17.61
CA GLU A 84 -10.99 -7.26 -17.33
C GLU A 84 -12.52 -7.18 -17.20
N SER A 85 -13.27 -7.93 -18.02
CA SER A 85 -14.73 -8.00 -17.93
C SER A 85 -15.22 -8.51 -16.57
N GLN A 86 -14.54 -9.50 -15.98
CA GLN A 86 -14.86 -10.00 -14.66
C GLN A 86 -14.57 -8.97 -13.56
N LEU A 87 -13.52 -8.16 -13.77
CA LEU A 87 -13.18 -7.07 -12.85
C LEU A 87 -14.26 -5.97 -12.88
N SER A 88 -14.77 -5.59 -14.08
CA SER A 88 -15.85 -4.61 -14.20
C SER A 88 -17.15 -5.14 -13.57
N MET A 89 -17.52 -6.39 -13.81
CA MET A 89 -18.68 -7.01 -13.18
C MET A 89 -18.59 -7.02 -11.65
N LEU A 90 -17.40 -7.31 -11.12
CA LEU A 90 -17.19 -7.21 -9.66
C LEU A 90 -17.34 -5.77 -9.16
N ALA A 91 -16.78 -4.79 -9.89
CA ALA A 91 -16.89 -3.38 -9.51
C ALA A 91 -18.35 -2.93 -9.50
N ASP A 92 -19.13 -3.32 -10.50
CA ASP A 92 -20.56 -3.00 -10.59
C ASP A 92 -21.36 -3.65 -9.44
N ALA A 93 -21.06 -4.91 -9.13
CA ALA A 93 -21.68 -5.60 -7.98
C ALA A 93 -21.37 -4.91 -6.64
N LEU A 94 -20.09 -4.56 -6.41
CA LEU A 94 -19.68 -3.84 -5.20
C LEU A 94 -20.31 -2.43 -5.12
N GLN A 95 -20.50 -1.77 -6.26
CA GLN A 95 -21.20 -0.48 -6.32
C GLN A 95 -22.67 -0.64 -5.94
N ALA A 96 -23.36 -1.65 -6.45
CA ALA A 96 -24.75 -1.96 -6.11
C ALA A 96 -24.91 -2.26 -4.60
N ASP A 97 -23.97 -2.99 -4.02
CA ASP A 97 -23.93 -3.26 -2.58
C ASP A 97 -23.77 -1.97 -1.76
N ILE A 98 -22.88 -1.07 -2.19
CA ILE A 98 -22.68 0.23 -1.55
C ILE A 98 -23.97 1.04 -1.62
N ASP A 99 -24.63 1.07 -2.77
CA ASP A 99 -25.83 1.87 -2.98
C ASP A 99 -27.00 1.35 -2.13
N SER A 100 -27.16 0.02 -2.01
CA SER A 100 -28.15 -0.60 -1.13
C SER A 100 -27.93 -0.23 0.34
N LEU A 101 -26.65 -0.27 0.81
CA LEU A 101 -26.31 0.11 2.17
C LEU A 101 -26.46 1.62 2.42
N VAL A 102 -26.25 2.45 1.40
CA VAL A 102 -26.49 3.90 1.47
C VAL A 102 -27.99 4.18 1.62
N LEU A 103 -28.84 3.47 0.90
CA LEU A 103 -30.30 3.60 1.03
C LEU A 103 -30.76 3.19 2.43
N SER A 104 -30.34 2.02 2.90
CA SER A 104 -30.66 1.54 4.26
C SER A 104 -30.21 2.56 5.32
N ARG A 105 -29.00 3.11 5.16
CA ARG A 105 -28.50 4.13 6.09
C ARG A 105 -29.34 5.43 6.05
N ARG A 106 -29.85 5.83 4.87
CA ARG A 106 -30.74 7.01 4.75
C ARG A 106 -32.04 6.80 5.50
N GLU A 107 -32.62 5.60 5.45
CA GLU A 107 -33.83 5.24 6.18
C GLU A 107 -33.61 5.30 7.69
N LEU A 108 -32.49 4.73 8.18
CA LEU A 108 -32.15 4.83 9.59
C LEU A 108 -31.96 6.27 10.07
N TYR A 109 -31.38 7.13 9.24
CA TYR A 109 -31.29 8.57 9.57
C TYR A 109 -32.65 9.25 9.59
N ARG A 110 -33.65 8.81 8.80
CA ARG A 110 -35.03 9.31 8.86
C ARG A 110 -35.67 8.89 10.18
N ARG A 111 -35.54 7.60 10.56
CA ARG A 111 -36.04 7.05 11.84
C ARG A 111 -35.40 7.76 13.04
N LYS A 112 -34.10 8.00 12.99
CA LYS A 112 -33.37 8.77 14.02
C LYS A 112 -33.93 10.18 14.20
N ARG A 113 -34.29 10.85 13.11
CA ARG A 113 -34.95 12.17 13.18
C ARG A 113 -36.36 12.10 13.75
N GLY A 114 -37.02 10.97 13.64
CA GLY A 114 -38.30 10.68 14.29
C GLY A 114 -38.21 10.37 15.78
N GLY A 115 -36.99 10.37 16.37
CA GLY A 115 -36.78 10.15 17.79
C GLY A 115 -36.40 8.72 18.17
N GLU A 116 -36.23 7.79 17.21
CA GLU A 116 -35.79 6.43 17.47
C GLU A 116 -34.28 6.35 17.71
N ASP A 117 -33.83 5.55 18.66
CA ASP A 117 -32.40 5.30 18.88
C ASP A 117 -31.90 4.15 18.01
N VAL A 118 -31.57 4.48 16.78
CA VAL A 118 -30.98 3.57 15.77
C VAL A 118 -29.46 3.78 15.62
N SER A 119 -28.80 4.33 16.64
CA SER A 119 -27.39 4.67 16.58
C SER A 119 -26.46 3.46 16.41
N ALA A 120 -26.85 2.29 16.95
CA ALA A 120 -26.12 1.04 16.80
C ALA A 120 -26.19 0.53 15.35
N GLU A 121 -27.38 0.50 14.76
CA GLU A 121 -27.62 0.04 13.38
C GLU A 121 -26.85 0.91 12.36
N ILE A 122 -26.83 2.23 12.56
CA ILE A 122 -26.04 3.16 11.71
C ILE A 122 -24.55 2.86 11.79
N LYS A 123 -24.04 2.51 12.97
CA LYS A 123 -22.63 2.11 13.15
C LYS A 123 -22.34 0.80 12.44
N GLU A 124 -23.22 -0.19 12.54
CA GLU A 124 -23.07 -1.48 11.88
C GLU A 124 -23.02 -1.35 10.36
N ILE A 125 -23.96 -0.63 9.75
CA ILE A 125 -23.94 -0.35 8.31
C ILE A 125 -22.66 0.39 7.91
N SER A 126 -22.25 1.37 8.71
CA SER A 126 -21.02 2.11 8.44
C SER A 126 -19.78 1.23 8.53
N LEU A 127 -19.76 0.22 9.39
CA LEU A 127 -18.70 -0.77 9.49
C LEU A 127 -18.74 -1.75 8.29
N ALA A 128 -19.94 -2.22 7.90
CA ALA A 128 -20.13 -3.08 6.74
C ALA A 128 -19.69 -2.41 5.41
N MET A 129 -19.94 -1.12 5.25
CA MET A 129 -19.52 -0.37 4.06
C MET A 129 -17.99 -0.22 3.91
N ARG A 130 -17.23 -0.27 4.99
CA ARG A 130 -15.77 -0.02 4.95
C ARG A 130 -14.99 -1.05 4.13
N PRO A 131 -15.17 -2.37 4.30
CA PRO A 131 -14.49 -3.36 3.48
C PRO A 131 -14.89 -3.26 2.01
N ILE A 132 -16.18 -3.10 1.70
CA ILE A 132 -16.70 -3.01 0.33
C ILE A 132 -16.07 -1.82 -0.41
N ARG A 133 -16.01 -0.65 0.23
CA ARG A 133 -15.36 0.54 -0.34
C ARG A 133 -13.85 0.34 -0.56
N ARG A 134 -13.19 -0.44 0.29
CA ARG A 134 -11.75 -0.75 0.10
C ARG A 134 -11.56 -1.66 -1.11
N GLU A 135 -12.42 -2.67 -1.26
CA GLU A 135 -12.39 -3.57 -2.41
C GLU A 135 -12.72 -2.82 -3.70
N MET A 136 -13.76 -1.99 -3.72
CA MET A 136 -14.11 -1.12 -4.84
C MET A 136 -12.94 -0.22 -5.27
N LYS A 137 -12.29 0.46 -4.31
CA LYS A 137 -11.10 1.26 -4.59
C LYS A 137 -9.96 0.43 -5.16
N CYS A 138 -9.83 -0.81 -4.70
CA CYS A 138 -8.82 -1.73 -5.21
C CYS A 138 -9.12 -2.12 -6.68
N CYS A 139 -10.38 -2.40 -7.02
CA CYS A 139 -10.82 -2.66 -8.40
C CYS A 139 -10.51 -1.48 -9.33
N GLN A 140 -10.84 -0.26 -8.89
CA GLN A 140 -10.55 0.96 -9.66
C GLN A 140 -9.04 1.12 -9.91
N GLN A 141 -8.20 0.92 -8.88
CA GLN A 141 -6.75 1.01 -9.02
C GLN A 141 -6.16 -0.08 -9.94
N ILE A 142 -6.77 -1.26 -10.00
CA ILE A 142 -6.37 -2.30 -10.95
C ILE A 142 -6.75 -1.87 -12.36
N ALA A 143 -8.01 -1.42 -12.58
CA ALA A 143 -8.50 -0.96 -13.87
C ALA A 143 -7.64 0.18 -14.45
N GLU A 144 -7.25 1.17 -13.64
CA GLU A 144 -6.38 2.28 -14.05
C GLU A 144 -4.98 1.80 -14.51
N ARG A 145 -4.53 0.65 -14.03
CA ARG A 145 -3.20 0.10 -14.34
C ARG A 145 -3.18 -0.89 -15.49
N ILE A 146 -4.33 -1.45 -15.87
CA ILE A 146 -4.41 -2.43 -16.96
C ILE A 146 -3.70 -1.94 -18.23
N PRO A 147 -3.95 -0.71 -18.74
CA PRO A 147 -3.30 -0.24 -19.95
C PRO A 147 -1.78 -0.15 -19.81
N GLN A 148 -1.27 0.24 -18.66
CA GLN A 148 0.16 0.30 -18.39
C GLN A 148 0.79 -1.10 -18.36
N ILE A 149 0.12 -2.06 -17.75
CA ILE A 149 0.57 -3.46 -17.69
C ILE A 149 0.59 -4.07 -19.09
N GLN A 150 -0.45 -3.84 -19.89
CA GLN A 150 -0.54 -4.31 -21.27
C GLN A 150 0.59 -3.74 -22.13
N GLU A 151 0.90 -2.46 -21.97
CA GLU A 151 2.01 -1.82 -22.69
C GLU A 151 3.37 -2.41 -22.27
N HIS A 152 3.61 -2.63 -20.98
CA HIS A 152 4.83 -3.30 -20.54
C HIS A 152 4.96 -4.72 -21.11
N ILE A 153 3.89 -5.52 -21.07
CA ILE A 153 3.90 -6.86 -21.66
C ILE A 153 4.22 -6.80 -23.15
N ARG A 154 3.69 -5.81 -23.86
CA ARG A 154 3.96 -5.62 -25.29
C ARG A 154 5.43 -5.31 -25.54
N LEU A 155 6.01 -4.39 -24.75
CA LEU A 155 7.42 -4.03 -24.85
C LEU A 155 8.34 -5.20 -24.52
N ASP A 156 8.03 -5.96 -23.48
CA ASP A 156 8.79 -7.14 -23.07
C ASP A 156 8.78 -8.21 -24.18
N ARG A 157 7.63 -8.48 -24.80
CA ARG A 157 7.52 -9.41 -25.94
C ARG A 157 8.36 -8.95 -27.13
N GLN A 158 8.31 -7.66 -27.47
CA GLN A 158 9.14 -7.11 -28.55
C GLN A 158 10.63 -7.24 -28.24
N ALA A 159 11.05 -6.97 -27.00
CA ALA A 159 12.43 -7.15 -26.58
C ALA A 159 12.87 -8.62 -26.65
N GLU A 160 12.02 -9.56 -26.23
CA GLU A 160 12.30 -10.98 -26.35
C GLU A 160 12.41 -11.44 -27.81
N GLU A 161 11.54 -10.97 -28.69
CA GLU A 161 11.58 -11.28 -30.13
C GLU A 161 12.86 -10.74 -30.79
N GLN A 162 13.26 -9.50 -30.45
CA GLN A 162 14.52 -8.92 -30.88
C GLN A 162 15.72 -9.74 -30.39
N ALA A 163 15.76 -10.08 -29.11
CA ALA A 163 16.83 -10.90 -28.55
C ALA A 163 16.91 -12.31 -29.18
N ARG A 164 15.76 -12.92 -29.54
CA ARG A 164 15.72 -14.20 -30.28
C ARG A 164 16.28 -14.03 -31.70
N SER A 165 15.88 -12.95 -32.39
CA SER A 165 16.33 -12.70 -33.75
C SER A 165 17.86 -12.43 -33.80
N GLU A 166 18.40 -11.73 -32.82
CA GLU A 166 19.85 -11.49 -32.70
C GLU A 166 20.62 -12.77 -32.43
N LYS A 167 20.12 -13.65 -31.55
CA LYS A 167 20.72 -14.95 -31.28
C LYS A 167 20.76 -15.84 -32.54
N THR A 168 19.67 -15.84 -33.31
CA THR A 168 19.64 -16.61 -34.56
C THR A 168 20.59 -16.07 -35.63
N LYS A 169 20.73 -14.72 -35.74
CA LYS A 169 21.72 -14.09 -36.64
C LYS A 169 23.15 -14.40 -36.23
N THR A 170 23.45 -14.34 -34.95
CA THR A 170 24.79 -14.67 -34.44
C THR A 170 25.13 -16.16 -34.60
N GLN A 171 24.16 -17.05 -34.44
CA GLN A 171 24.33 -18.47 -34.71
C GLN A 171 24.60 -18.75 -36.19
N LYS A 172 23.84 -18.14 -37.11
CA LYS A 172 24.07 -18.26 -38.55
C LYS A 172 25.46 -17.75 -38.95
N ARG A 173 25.88 -16.59 -38.48
CA ARG A 173 27.25 -16.06 -38.72
C ARG A 173 28.35 -16.99 -38.21
N ARG A 174 28.18 -17.60 -37.05
CA ARG A 174 29.13 -18.59 -36.54
C ARG A 174 29.20 -19.83 -37.43
N HIS A 175 28.07 -20.32 -37.91
CA HIS A 175 28.04 -21.50 -38.76
C HIS A 175 28.65 -21.21 -40.15
N GLU A 176 28.52 -19.99 -40.66
CA GLU A 176 29.14 -19.56 -41.93
C GLU A 176 30.67 -19.41 -41.83
N LEU A 177 31.18 -19.06 -40.65
CA LEU A 177 32.63 -18.93 -40.37
C LEU A 177 33.34 -20.27 -40.19
N TRP A 178 32.61 -21.36 -40.00
CA TRP A 178 33.14 -22.71 -39.84
C TRP A 178 32.99 -23.59 -41.06
N LYS A 179 32.51 -23.07 -42.16
CA LYS A 179 32.51 -23.68 -43.52
C LYS A 179 33.66 -23.16 -44.34
#